data_d1cd315487e705fdf9a0c052121e6483
#
_entry.id   d1cd315487e705fdf9a0c052121e6483
#
_cell.length_a   1.000
_cell.length_b   1.000
_cell.length_c   1.000
_cell.angle_alpha   90.00
_cell.angle_beta   90.00
_cell.angle_gamma   90.00
#
_symmetry.space_group_name_H-M   'P 1'
#
loop_
_entity.id
_entity.type
_entity.pdbx_description
1 polymer ?
#
loop_
_entity_poly.entity_id
_entity_poly.type
_entity_poly.pdbx_seq_one_letter_code
_entity_poly.pdbx_strand_id
1 'polypeptide(L)'
;APGTGKSYRLKKDCNEFIESYGGIFERVTFYPDYTYSQFVGAYKPVMADNDHDIEYKFVQGPFLRVYLEALKSAMSDRPKPCILIIEEINRAKPASVFGDLFQLLDRDKDGVSEYEINTSEEVKRFLARELGGKKEDYSTIRLPNNMFIWATMNSADQGVYPMDTAFKRRWSFEYLGVDKNEDQMPKVEIRMRRNTPTTTDWNLLRKAINAKLC
;
A
#
# COMPACT_ATOMS: atom_id res chain seq x y z
N ALA A 1 -5.28 8.84 13.60
CA ALA A 1 -5.53 8.09 14.85
C ALA A 1 -5.99 6.67 14.51
N PRO A 2 -5.80 5.67 15.39
CA PRO A 2 -6.40 4.35 15.25
C PRO A 2 -7.92 4.44 15.21
N GLY A 3 -8.59 3.56 14.44
CA GLY A 3 -10.06 3.49 14.41
C GLY A 3 -10.78 4.61 13.66
N THR A 4 -10.08 5.50 12.97
CA THR A 4 -10.71 6.62 12.20
C THR A 4 -11.25 6.22 10.82
N GLY A 5 -11.28 4.93 10.50
CA GLY A 5 -11.81 4.45 9.22
C GLY A 5 -10.88 4.64 8.01
N LYS A 6 -9.58 4.86 8.22
CA LYS A 6 -8.59 5.07 7.14
C LYS A 6 -8.65 3.99 6.07
N SER A 7 -8.55 2.73 6.47
CA SER A 7 -8.57 1.58 5.55
C SER A 7 -9.90 1.43 4.81
N TYR A 8 -11.02 1.74 5.49
CA TYR A 8 -12.34 1.75 4.86
C TYR A 8 -12.43 2.83 3.78
N ARG A 9 -12.02 4.05 4.12
CA ARG A 9 -12.03 5.17 3.18
C ARG A 9 -11.11 4.90 2.00
N LEU A 10 -9.86 4.48 2.25
CA LEU A 10 -8.91 4.16 1.20
C LEU A 10 -9.44 3.09 0.23
N LYS A 11 -10.09 2.05 0.77
CA LYS A 11 -10.74 1.02 -0.05
C LYS A 11 -11.89 1.57 -0.87
N LYS A 12 -12.72 2.44 -0.28
CA LYS A 12 -13.84 3.08 -0.97
C LYS A 12 -13.33 3.94 -2.12
N ASP A 13 -12.38 4.85 -1.84
CA ASP A 13 -11.79 5.75 -2.83
C ASP A 13 -11.12 4.95 -3.97
N CYS A 14 -10.44 3.82 -3.64
CA CYS A 14 -9.84 2.95 -4.63
C CYS A 14 -10.90 2.27 -5.52
N ASN A 15 -11.97 1.74 -4.94
CA ASN A 15 -13.04 1.12 -5.71
C ASN A 15 -13.70 2.13 -6.66
N GLU A 16 -14.06 3.32 -6.18
CA GLU A 16 -14.63 4.39 -6.99
C GLU A 16 -13.70 4.81 -8.14
N PHE A 17 -12.38 4.86 -7.89
CA PHE A 17 -11.38 5.16 -8.90
C PHE A 17 -11.29 4.06 -9.96
N ILE A 18 -11.24 2.79 -9.54
CA ILE A 18 -11.21 1.65 -10.47
C ILE A 18 -12.52 1.50 -11.25
N GLU A 19 -13.67 1.75 -10.64
CA GLU A 19 -14.97 1.77 -11.33
C GLU A 19 -15.02 2.84 -12.42
N SER A 20 -14.41 4.00 -12.17
CA SER A 20 -14.41 5.14 -13.09
C SER A 20 -13.43 4.98 -14.26
N TYR A 21 -12.26 4.44 -14.02
CA TYR A 21 -11.16 4.39 -14.99
C TYR A 21 -10.79 2.99 -15.47
N GLY A 22 -11.37 1.97 -14.86
CA GLY A 22 -10.92 0.57 -15.02
C GLY A 22 -9.61 0.33 -14.28
N GLY A 23 -8.96 -0.81 -14.55
CA GLY A 23 -7.68 -1.14 -13.97
C GLY A 23 -7.74 -2.18 -12.87
N ILE A 24 -6.69 -2.24 -12.08
CA ILE A 24 -6.55 -3.22 -10.99
C ILE A 24 -6.00 -2.56 -9.74
N PHE A 25 -6.24 -3.21 -8.62
CA PHE A 25 -5.48 -2.93 -7.40
C PHE A 25 -5.06 -4.21 -6.69
N GLU A 26 -3.96 -4.12 -5.97
CA GLU A 26 -3.50 -5.14 -5.03
C GLU A 26 -3.30 -4.51 -3.66
N ARG A 27 -3.64 -5.25 -2.60
CA ARG A 27 -3.55 -4.78 -1.22
C ARG A 27 -2.59 -5.65 -0.43
N VAL A 28 -1.68 -5.02 0.29
CA VAL A 28 -0.72 -5.66 1.19
C VAL A 28 -0.74 -4.96 2.54
N THR A 29 -0.53 -5.70 3.61
CA THR A 29 -0.37 -5.16 4.97
C THR A 29 1.05 -5.36 5.43
N PHE A 30 1.71 -4.27 5.87
CA PHE A 30 3.03 -4.39 6.47
C PHE A 30 2.91 -4.82 7.93
N TYR A 31 3.88 -5.62 8.38
CA TYR A 31 4.05 -6.09 9.74
C TYR A 31 5.54 -6.01 10.12
N PRO A 32 5.93 -6.11 11.40
CA PRO A 32 7.28 -5.76 11.84
C PRO A 32 8.43 -6.41 11.06
N ASP A 33 8.28 -7.68 10.67
CA ASP A 33 9.31 -8.45 9.96
C ASP A 33 9.10 -8.48 8.44
N TYR A 34 8.27 -7.57 7.89
CA TYR A 34 8.05 -7.48 6.46
C TYR A 34 9.32 -6.98 5.75
N THR A 35 9.75 -7.67 4.69
CA THR A 35 11.04 -7.47 4.05
C THR A 35 10.92 -7.02 2.60
N TYR A 36 12.03 -6.45 2.05
CA TYR A 36 12.18 -6.15 0.63
C TYR A 36 11.89 -7.37 -0.27
N SER A 37 12.40 -8.55 0.11
CA SER A 37 12.18 -9.79 -0.65
C SER A 37 10.72 -10.21 -0.71
N GLN A 38 9.95 -9.91 0.34
CA GLN A 38 8.50 -10.16 0.34
C GLN A 38 7.75 -9.13 -0.49
N PHE A 39 8.27 -7.91 -0.54
CA PHE A 39 7.66 -6.80 -1.26
C PHE A 39 7.93 -6.86 -2.77
N VAL A 40 9.15 -7.15 -3.16
CA VAL A 40 9.57 -7.22 -4.58
C VAL A 40 9.48 -8.63 -5.12
N GLY A 41 10.09 -9.58 -4.43
CA GLY A 41 10.14 -10.99 -4.81
C GLY A 41 11.46 -11.63 -4.46
N ALA A 42 11.47 -12.95 -4.44
CA ALA A 42 12.64 -13.75 -4.19
C ALA A 42 12.50 -15.16 -4.79
N TYR A 43 13.61 -15.85 -4.98
CA TYR A 43 13.59 -17.29 -5.22
C TYR A 43 13.11 -18.03 -3.97
N LYS A 44 12.13 -18.89 -4.16
CA LYS A 44 11.56 -19.72 -3.09
C LYS A 44 11.43 -21.15 -3.57
N PRO A 45 11.59 -22.12 -2.66
CA PRO A 45 11.18 -23.49 -2.95
C PRO A 45 9.64 -23.52 -3.10
N VAL A 46 9.16 -24.06 -4.17
CA VAL A 46 7.75 -24.28 -4.46
C VAL A 46 7.56 -25.73 -4.88
N MET A 47 6.38 -26.30 -4.60
CA MET A 47 6.04 -27.61 -5.14
C MET A 47 5.97 -27.51 -6.66
N ALA A 48 6.58 -28.44 -7.36
CA ALA A 48 6.46 -28.58 -8.81
C ALA A 48 5.03 -29.01 -9.17
N ASP A 49 4.64 -28.81 -10.42
CA ASP A 49 3.28 -29.14 -10.91
C ASP A 49 2.89 -30.63 -10.77
N ASN A 50 3.90 -31.51 -10.53
CA ASN A 50 3.69 -32.94 -10.28
C ASN A 50 3.41 -33.26 -8.80
N ASP A 51 3.40 -32.28 -7.89
CA ASP A 51 3.21 -32.40 -6.44
C ASP A 51 4.21 -33.34 -5.70
N HIS A 52 5.29 -33.75 -6.35
CA HIS A 52 6.28 -34.65 -5.77
C HIS A 52 7.66 -34.02 -5.61
N ASP A 53 8.01 -33.06 -6.47
CA ASP A 53 9.31 -32.42 -6.49
C ASP A 53 9.25 -30.99 -5.97
N ILE A 54 10.35 -30.51 -5.42
CA ILE A 54 10.53 -29.12 -5.03
C ILE A 54 11.41 -28.45 -6.07
N GLU A 55 10.94 -27.37 -6.66
CA GLU A 55 11.72 -26.53 -7.54
C GLU A 55 11.89 -25.12 -6.97
N TYR A 56 12.98 -24.46 -7.33
CA TYR A 56 13.19 -23.06 -6.97
C TYR A 56 12.67 -22.15 -8.07
N LYS A 57 11.60 -21.41 -7.76
CA LYS A 57 11.02 -20.40 -8.66
C LYS A 57 11.17 -19.01 -8.09
N PHE A 58 11.35 -18.02 -8.97
CA PHE A 58 11.22 -16.62 -8.57
C PHE A 58 9.74 -16.30 -8.34
N VAL A 59 9.41 -15.99 -7.07
CA VAL A 59 8.06 -15.64 -6.66
C VAL A 59 8.00 -14.13 -6.47
N GLN A 60 7.25 -13.46 -7.36
CA GLN A 60 7.07 -12.01 -7.30
C GLN A 60 6.29 -11.59 -6.06
N GLY A 61 6.72 -10.48 -5.45
CA GLY A 61 6.00 -9.78 -4.39
C GLY A 61 4.93 -8.84 -4.95
N PRO A 62 4.11 -8.23 -4.07
CA PRO A 62 3.01 -7.36 -4.48
C PRO A 62 3.46 -6.15 -5.30
N PHE A 63 4.59 -5.54 -4.97
CA PHE A 63 5.14 -4.45 -5.76
C PHE A 63 5.39 -4.86 -7.21
N LEU A 64 6.11 -5.97 -7.41
CA LEU A 64 6.50 -6.39 -8.76
C LEU A 64 5.30 -6.90 -9.56
N ARG A 65 4.28 -7.49 -8.91
CA ARG A 65 3.03 -7.87 -9.59
C ARG A 65 2.29 -6.66 -10.13
N VAL A 66 2.08 -5.63 -9.30
CA VAL A 66 1.39 -4.41 -9.73
C VAL A 66 2.22 -3.65 -10.76
N TYR A 67 3.53 -3.61 -10.60
CA TYR A 67 4.46 -3.00 -11.56
C TYR A 67 4.38 -3.68 -12.94
N LEU A 68 4.38 -5.01 -12.98
CA LEU A 68 4.23 -5.77 -14.23
C LEU A 68 2.91 -5.46 -14.94
N GLU A 69 1.81 -5.43 -14.19
CA GLU A 69 0.50 -5.11 -14.77
C GLU A 69 0.42 -3.66 -15.24
N ALA A 70 1.07 -2.73 -14.54
CA ALA A 70 1.18 -1.34 -14.99
C ALA A 70 1.96 -1.22 -16.31
N LEU A 71 3.08 -1.95 -16.46
CA LEU A 71 3.83 -1.99 -17.71
C LEU A 71 3.02 -2.60 -18.85
N LYS A 72 2.35 -3.75 -18.63
CA LYS A 72 1.47 -4.36 -19.62
C LYS A 72 0.36 -3.40 -20.07
N SER A 73 -0.25 -2.73 -19.09
CA SER A 73 -1.28 -1.74 -19.37
C SER A 73 -0.75 -0.52 -20.13
N ALA A 74 0.45 -0.04 -19.81
CA ALA A 74 1.10 1.07 -20.50
C ALA A 74 1.43 0.78 -21.98
N MET A 75 1.57 -0.50 -22.35
CA MET A 75 1.76 -0.93 -23.75
C MET A 75 0.46 -0.97 -24.57
N SER A 76 -0.69 -0.76 -23.94
CA SER A 76 -1.99 -0.75 -24.61
C SER A 76 -2.36 0.65 -25.11
N ASP A 77 -3.30 0.74 -26.06
CA ASP A 77 -3.81 2.02 -26.58
C ASP A 77 -4.53 2.87 -25.54
N ARG A 78 -4.97 2.25 -24.44
CA ARG A 78 -5.67 2.90 -23.34
C ARG A 78 -5.13 2.40 -22.01
N PRO A 79 -4.01 2.96 -21.52
CA PRO A 79 -3.43 2.58 -20.24
C PRO A 79 -4.43 2.73 -19.10
N LYS A 80 -4.56 1.69 -18.31
CA LYS A 80 -5.44 1.68 -17.13
C LYS A 80 -4.61 1.83 -15.85
N PRO A 81 -5.15 2.45 -14.81
CA PRO A 81 -4.45 2.58 -13.54
C PRO A 81 -4.23 1.23 -12.85
N CYS A 82 -3.07 1.09 -12.25
CA CYS A 82 -2.69 -0.04 -11.41
C CYS A 82 -2.29 0.49 -10.02
N ILE A 83 -3.01 0.09 -9.00
CA ILE A 83 -2.86 0.66 -7.65
C ILE A 83 -2.30 -0.39 -6.69
N LEU A 84 -1.20 -0.06 -6.02
CA LEU A 84 -0.70 -0.81 -4.87
C LEU A 84 -1.16 -0.14 -3.58
N ILE A 85 -1.97 -0.83 -2.79
CA ILE A 85 -2.43 -0.36 -1.48
C ILE A 85 -1.56 -0.99 -0.40
N ILE A 86 -0.90 -0.14 0.40
CA ILE A 86 -0.08 -0.57 1.54
C ILE A 86 -0.79 -0.17 2.84
N GLU A 87 -1.30 -1.16 3.56
CA GLU A 87 -1.85 -0.92 4.90
C GLU A 87 -0.74 -0.94 5.94
N GLU A 88 -0.84 -0.01 6.91
CA GLU A 88 0.08 0.08 8.05
C GLU A 88 1.55 0.20 7.61
N ILE A 89 1.84 1.08 6.64
CA ILE A 89 3.17 1.23 6.03
C ILE A 89 4.30 1.37 7.05
N ASN A 90 4.02 1.95 8.20
CA ASN A 90 4.99 2.19 9.27
C ASN A 90 5.02 1.08 10.35
N ARG A 91 4.33 -0.05 10.15
CA ARG A 91 4.48 -1.26 10.99
C ARG A 91 5.77 -2.02 10.68
N ALA A 92 6.29 -1.93 9.48
CA ALA A 92 7.65 -2.34 9.13
C ALA A 92 8.56 -1.10 9.09
N LYS A 93 9.87 -1.28 8.89
CA LYS A 93 10.79 -0.18 8.59
C LYS A 93 10.64 0.22 7.12
N PRO A 94 9.96 1.32 6.76
CA PRO A 94 9.61 1.61 5.37
C PRO A 94 10.84 1.71 4.46
N ALA A 95 11.89 2.38 4.92
CA ALA A 95 13.14 2.51 4.17
C ALA A 95 13.81 1.15 3.87
N SER A 96 13.70 0.17 4.78
CA SER A 96 14.27 -1.16 4.57
C SER A 96 13.41 -2.00 3.61
N VAL A 97 12.08 -1.86 3.68
CA VAL A 97 11.16 -2.58 2.80
C VAL A 97 11.22 -2.06 1.36
N PHE A 98 11.32 -0.76 1.20
CA PHE A 98 11.43 -0.14 -0.12
C PHE A 98 12.84 -0.28 -0.70
N GLY A 99 13.90 -0.24 0.13
CA GLY A 99 15.27 -0.28 -0.34
C GLY A 99 15.54 0.83 -1.37
N ASP A 100 16.07 0.44 -2.53
CA ASP A 100 16.34 1.34 -3.66
C ASP A 100 15.07 1.79 -4.40
N LEU A 101 13.97 1.04 -4.34
CA LEU A 101 12.67 1.44 -4.88
C LEU A 101 12.20 2.80 -4.35
N PHE A 102 12.72 3.21 -3.21
CA PHE A 102 12.48 4.51 -2.61
C PHE A 102 12.77 5.67 -3.58
N GLN A 103 13.78 5.57 -4.43
CA GLN A 103 14.14 6.60 -5.40
C GLN A 103 13.08 6.73 -6.51
N LEU A 104 12.35 5.65 -6.80
CA LEU A 104 11.30 5.65 -7.81
C LEU A 104 10.06 6.47 -7.42
N LEU A 105 9.92 6.82 -6.14
CA LEU A 105 8.77 7.58 -5.64
C LEU A 105 8.85 9.08 -5.99
N ASP A 106 10.03 9.60 -6.36
CA ASP A 106 10.15 10.94 -6.93
C ASP A 106 9.59 10.90 -8.35
N ARG A 107 8.52 11.67 -8.61
CA ARG A 107 7.81 11.70 -9.89
C ARG A 107 8.06 13.02 -10.60
N ASP A 108 8.25 12.94 -11.91
CA ASP A 108 8.29 14.10 -12.78
C ASP A 108 6.87 14.68 -13.06
N LYS A 109 6.80 15.73 -13.87
CA LYS A 109 5.53 16.38 -14.25
C LYS A 109 4.56 15.48 -15.01
N ASP A 110 5.06 14.44 -15.66
CA ASP A 110 4.28 13.49 -16.43
C ASP A 110 3.86 12.27 -15.59
N GLY A 111 4.24 12.26 -14.29
CA GLY A 111 3.89 11.20 -13.34
C GLY A 111 4.75 9.93 -13.46
N VAL A 112 5.85 9.97 -14.21
CA VAL A 112 6.84 8.89 -14.30
C VAL A 112 7.93 9.11 -13.24
N SER A 113 8.59 8.03 -12.79
CA SER A 113 9.75 8.21 -11.88
C SER A 113 10.80 9.11 -12.50
N GLU A 114 11.23 10.15 -11.77
CA GLU A 114 12.30 11.04 -12.19
C GLU A 114 13.62 10.29 -12.34
N TYR A 115 13.89 9.39 -11.42
CA TYR A 115 15.09 8.56 -11.39
C TYR A 115 14.76 7.12 -11.79
N GLU A 116 15.79 6.43 -12.28
CA GLU A 116 15.76 4.99 -12.50
C GLU A 116 16.65 4.28 -11.48
N ILE A 117 16.35 3.02 -11.23
CA ILE A 117 17.18 2.15 -10.41
C ILE A 117 17.61 0.92 -11.20
N ASN A 118 18.77 0.36 -10.83
CA ASN A 118 19.23 -0.90 -11.39
C ASN A 118 18.38 -2.06 -10.87
N THR A 119 18.08 -3.02 -11.72
CA THR A 119 17.36 -4.23 -11.36
C THR A 119 18.31 -5.39 -11.06
N SER A 120 17.89 -6.29 -10.18
CA SER A 120 18.61 -7.54 -9.96
C SER A 120 18.47 -8.48 -11.18
N GLU A 121 19.39 -9.43 -11.32
CA GLU A 121 19.34 -10.41 -12.43
C GLU A 121 18.04 -11.22 -12.44
N GLU A 122 17.48 -11.49 -11.25
CA GLU A 122 16.21 -12.20 -11.10
C GLU A 122 15.05 -11.38 -11.68
N VAL A 123 15.00 -10.09 -11.35
CA VAL A 123 13.95 -9.18 -11.83
C VAL A 123 14.07 -8.96 -13.34
N LYS A 124 15.31 -8.78 -13.88
CA LYS A 124 15.54 -8.69 -15.33
C LYS A 124 14.98 -9.91 -16.08
N ARG A 125 15.35 -11.12 -15.64
CA ARG A 125 14.89 -12.37 -16.23
C ARG A 125 13.38 -12.54 -16.12
N PHE A 126 12.82 -12.16 -14.98
CA PHE A 126 11.38 -12.21 -14.76
C PHE A 126 10.65 -11.27 -15.75
N LEU A 127 11.06 -10.00 -15.82
CA LEU A 127 10.42 -9.03 -16.70
C LEU A 127 10.56 -9.41 -18.18
N ALA A 128 11.74 -9.88 -18.61
CA ALA A 128 11.96 -10.35 -19.97
C ALA A 128 11.08 -11.55 -20.34
N ARG A 129 10.84 -12.45 -19.39
CA ARG A 129 9.93 -13.59 -19.59
C ARG A 129 8.47 -13.15 -19.73
N GLU A 130 8.03 -12.20 -18.92
CA GLU A 130 6.62 -11.78 -18.83
C GLU A 130 6.24 -10.75 -19.91
N LEU A 131 7.18 -9.90 -20.32
CA LEU A 131 6.96 -8.81 -21.28
C LEU A 131 7.60 -9.07 -22.65
N GLY A 132 8.47 -10.08 -22.74
CA GLY A 132 9.30 -10.33 -23.94
C GLY A 132 10.56 -9.46 -23.95
N GLY A 133 11.33 -9.56 -25.05
CA GLY A 133 12.60 -8.84 -25.19
C GLY A 133 13.78 -9.56 -24.54
N LYS A 134 14.90 -8.85 -24.40
CA LYS A 134 16.10 -9.35 -23.77
C LYS A 134 16.16 -8.88 -22.32
N LYS A 135 16.83 -9.61 -21.44
CA LYS A 135 16.98 -9.22 -20.03
C LYS A 135 17.72 -7.89 -19.87
N GLU A 136 18.58 -7.53 -20.81
CA GLU A 136 19.31 -6.26 -20.84
C GLU A 136 18.39 -5.06 -21.02
N ASP A 137 17.23 -5.23 -21.65
CA ASP A 137 16.21 -4.19 -21.85
C ASP A 137 15.59 -3.76 -20.50
N TYR A 138 15.74 -4.59 -19.47
CA TYR A 138 15.23 -4.37 -18.11
C TYR A 138 16.34 -4.13 -17.09
N SER A 139 17.49 -3.60 -17.54
CA SER A 139 18.64 -3.29 -16.67
C SER A 139 18.31 -2.23 -15.63
N THR A 140 17.41 -1.32 -15.98
CA THR A 140 16.88 -0.29 -15.10
C THR A 140 15.36 -0.29 -15.15
N ILE A 141 14.72 0.22 -14.10
CA ILE A 141 13.27 0.40 -14.04
C ILE A 141 12.90 1.80 -13.57
N ARG A 142 11.73 2.26 -14.03
CA ARG A 142 11.00 3.46 -13.57
C ARG A 142 9.54 3.09 -13.34
N LEU A 143 8.89 3.72 -12.39
CA LEU A 143 7.45 3.55 -12.26
C LEU A 143 6.74 4.33 -13.36
N PRO A 144 5.86 3.68 -14.13
CA PRO A 144 5.06 4.36 -15.15
C PRO A 144 3.99 5.25 -14.50
N ASN A 145 3.47 6.20 -15.27
CA ASN A 145 2.49 7.17 -14.78
C ASN A 145 1.12 6.58 -14.42
N ASN A 146 0.82 5.39 -14.89
CA ASN A 146 -0.40 4.65 -14.56
C ASN A 146 -0.26 3.76 -13.31
N MET A 147 0.90 3.73 -12.64
CA MET A 147 1.08 3.04 -11.37
C MET A 147 0.99 3.98 -10.19
N PHE A 148 0.06 3.70 -9.29
CA PHE A 148 -0.18 4.46 -8.06
C PHE A 148 0.15 3.63 -6.84
N ILE A 149 0.68 4.27 -5.80
CA ILE A 149 0.94 3.64 -4.50
C ILE A 149 0.20 4.45 -3.44
N TRP A 150 -0.78 3.82 -2.81
CA TRP A 150 -1.56 4.42 -1.72
C TRP A 150 -1.26 3.70 -0.42
N ALA A 151 -1.21 4.43 0.67
CA ALA A 151 -0.85 3.83 1.95
C ALA A 151 -1.68 4.38 3.12
N THR A 152 -1.87 3.55 4.15
CA THR A 152 -2.33 3.99 5.45
C THR A 152 -1.21 3.93 6.47
N MET A 153 -1.23 4.84 7.44
CA MET A 153 -0.33 4.80 8.59
C MET A 153 -1.03 5.25 9.88
N ASN A 154 -0.54 4.77 10.98
CA ASN A 154 -0.90 5.23 12.32
C ASN A 154 0.28 5.94 12.95
N SER A 155 0.19 7.26 13.13
CA SER A 155 1.27 8.06 13.71
C SER A 155 1.34 8.01 15.24
N ALA A 156 0.24 7.65 15.89
CA ALA A 156 0.11 7.64 17.35
C ALA A 156 0.10 6.23 17.98
N ASP A 157 0.40 5.19 17.18
CA ASP A 157 0.39 3.81 17.67
C ASP A 157 1.75 3.45 18.28
N GLN A 158 1.74 2.57 19.29
CA GLN A 158 2.98 2.02 19.84
C GLN A 158 3.49 0.88 18.95
N GLY A 159 4.82 0.77 18.83
CA GLY A 159 5.43 -0.27 18.00
C GLY A 159 5.42 0.01 16.49
N VAL A 160 5.25 1.28 16.10
CA VAL A 160 5.43 1.73 14.71
C VAL A 160 6.80 2.37 14.53
N TYR A 161 7.34 2.26 13.31
CA TYR A 161 8.60 2.88 12.96
C TYR A 161 8.39 4.32 12.50
N PRO A 162 9.25 5.26 12.92
CA PRO A 162 9.20 6.62 12.41
C PRO A 162 9.57 6.64 10.94
N MET A 163 8.84 7.46 10.18
CA MET A 163 9.20 7.77 8.80
C MET A 163 10.09 9.00 8.78
N ASP A 164 11.26 8.90 8.17
CA ASP A 164 12.15 10.04 8.02
C ASP A 164 11.59 11.11 7.05
N THR A 165 12.19 12.29 7.07
CA THR A 165 11.74 13.42 6.25
C THR A 165 11.93 13.16 4.76
N ALA A 166 13.00 12.45 4.38
CA ALA A 166 13.28 12.12 2.99
C ALA A 166 12.22 11.17 2.41
N PHE A 167 11.76 10.21 3.22
CA PHE A 167 10.65 9.33 2.83
C PHE A 167 9.32 10.10 2.76
N LYS A 168 9.04 10.93 3.78
CA LYS A 168 7.77 11.67 3.85
C LYS A 168 7.57 12.62 2.67
N ARG A 169 8.58 13.34 2.22
CA ARG A 169 8.47 14.35 1.14
C ARG A 169 7.97 13.78 -0.20
N ARG A 170 8.05 12.45 -0.39
CA ARG A 170 7.60 11.75 -1.60
C ARG A 170 6.13 11.35 -1.57
N TRP A 171 5.43 11.68 -0.49
CA TRP A 171 4.05 11.31 -0.26
C TRP A 171 3.17 12.54 -0.11
N SER A 172 1.99 12.49 -0.70
CA SER A 172 0.92 13.42 -0.37
C SER A 172 0.15 12.88 0.82
N PHE A 173 0.09 13.65 1.91
CA PHE A 173 -0.55 13.22 3.15
C PHE A 173 -1.95 13.79 3.27
N GLU A 174 -2.91 12.93 3.59
CA GLU A 174 -4.21 13.33 4.10
C GLU A 174 -4.35 12.88 5.56
N TYR A 175 -4.60 13.84 6.44
CA TYR A 175 -4.82 13.55 7.85
C TYR A 175 -6.30 13.32 8.13
N LEU A 176 -6.61 12.14 8.68
CA LEU A 176 -7.95 11.81 9.18
C LEU A 176 -7.99 11.98 10.69
N GLY A 177 -8.50 13.12 11.13
CA GLY A 177 -8.75 13.38 12.55
C GLY A 177 -9.87 12.52 13.10
N VAL A 178 -9.90 12.36 14.43
CA VAL A 178 -10.91 11.53 15.13
C VAL A 178 -12.33 12.07 14.91
N ASP A 179 -12.46 13.37 14.65
CA ASP A 179 -13.74 14.07 14.54
C ASP A 179 -14.12 14.48 13.10
N LYS A 180 -13.29 14.12 12.09
CA LYS A 180 -13.45 14.62 10.71
C LYS A 180 -14.77 14.25 10.03
N ASN A 181 -15.46 13.19 10.47
CA ASN A 181 -16.70 12.70 9.87
C ASN A 181 -17.81 12.53 10.93
N GLU A 182 -17.77 13.30 12.00
CA GLU A 182 -18.71 13.19 13.10
C GLU A 182 -20.16 13.40 12.65
N ASP A 183 -20.39 14.35 11.73
CA ASP A 183 -21.71 14.67 11.19
C ASP A 183 -22.30 13.54 10.32
N GLN A 184 -21.46 12.63 9.83
CA GLN A 184 -21.86 11.48 9.01
C GLN A 184 -22.08 10.21 9.85
N MET A 185 -21.74 10.22 11.13
CA MET A 185 -21.96 9.07 12.00
C MET A 185 -23.44 8.94 12.36
N PRO A 186 -24.03 7.75 12.23
CA PRO A 186 -25.38 7.53 12.73
C PRO A 186 -25.43 7.78 14.23
N LYS A 187 -26.50 8.40 14.70
CA LYS A 187 -26.76 8.55 16.14
C LYS A 187 -26.94 7.16 16.73
N VAL A 188 -25.99 6.74 17.54
CA VAL A 188 -26.02 5.45 18.24
C VAL A 188 -26.24 5.71 19.72
N GLU A 189 -27.40 5.28 20.22
CA GLU A 189 -27.70 5.33 21.65
C GLU A 189 -27.10 4.13 22.38
N ILE A 190 -26.31 4.42 23.42
CA ILE A 190 -25.74 3.38 24.29
C ILE A 190 -26.52 3.36 25.58
N ARG A 191 -27.05 2.18 25.94
CA ARG A 191 -27.63 1.92 27.25
C ARG A 191 -26.54 1.53 28.23
N MET A 192 -26.33 2.36 29.24
CA MET A 192 -25.46 2.00 30.36
C MET A 192 -26.30 1.25 31.42
N ARG A 193 -25.86 0.02 31.75
CA ARG A 193 -26.44 -0.76 32.86
C ARG A 193 -25.95 -0.21 34.21
N ARG A 194 -26.71 0.66 34.78
CA ARG A 194 -26.59 1.06 36.19
C ARG A 194 -27.96 0.93 36.84
N ASN A 195 -28.06 1.15 38.16
CA ASN A 195 -29.31 1.11 38.94
C ASN A 195 -30.43 2.01 38.34
N THR A 196 -30.06 3.00 37.54
CA THR A 196 -30.93 3.78 36.65
C THR A 196 -30.45 3.64 35.23
N PRO A 197 -31.23 3.06 34.32
CA PRO A 197 -30.85 2.99 32.91
C PRO A 197 -30.72 4.40 32.33
N THR A 198 -29.52 4.78 31.96
CA THR A 198 -29.25 6.06 31.28
C THR A 198 -28.85 5.76 29.84
N THR A 199 -29.49 6.42 28.88
CA THR A 199 -29.06 6.40 27.48
C THR A 199 -28.17 7.60 27.20
N THR A 200 -27.10 7.41 26.46
CA THR A 200 -26.23 8.48 25.98
C THR A 200 -25.88 8.26 24.51
N ASP A 201 -25.66 9.36 23.83
CA ASP A 201 -25.15 9.31 22.46
C ASP A 201 -23.69 8.84 22.47
N TRP A 202 -23.32 7.94 21.55
CA TRP A 202 -21.96 7.41 21.43
C TRP A 202 -20.93 8.51 21.23
N ASN A 203 -21.21 9.53 20.42
CA ASN A 203 -20.26 10.61 20.16
C ASN A 203 -20.01 11.46 21.41
N LEU A 204 -21.04 11.71 22.22
CA LEU A 204 -20.87 12.40 23.50
C LEU A 204 -20.03 11.59 24.47
N LEU A 205 -20.28 10.29 24.57
CA LEU A 205 -19.49 9.40 25.44
C LEU A 205 -18.02 9.32 24.96
N ARG A 206 -17.78 9.14 23.67
CA ARG A 206 -16.45 9.10 23.07
C ARG A 206 -15.66 10.38 23.34
N LYS A 207 -16.29 11.56 23.16
CA LYS A 207 -15.65 12.85 23.44
C LYS A 207 -15.30 13.01 24.92
N ALA A 208 -16.21 12.61 25.81
CA ALA A 208 -15.96 12.66 27.25
C ALA A 208 -14.83 11.72 27.67
N ILE A 209 -14.72 10.54 27.07
CA ILE A 209 -13.61 9.60 27.31
C ILE A 209 -12.29 10.20 26.79
N ASN A 210 -12.26 10.67 25.54
CA ASN A 210 -11.05 11.26 24.95
C ASN A 210 -10.55 12.48 25.73
N ALA A 211 -11.46 13.35 26.20
CA ALA A 211 -11.09 14.52 27.00
C ALA A 211 -10.50 14.17 28.38
N LYS A 212 -10.72 12.94 28.86
CA LYS A 212 -10.12 12.47 30.13
C LYS A 212 -8.82 11.69 29.96
N LEU A 213 -8.53 11.22 28.74
CA LEU A 213 -7.33 10.45 28.40
C LEU A 213 -6.21 11.31 27.82
N CYS A 214 -6.50 12.55 27.41
CA CYS A 214 -5.56 13.58 27.01
C CYS A 214 -5.29 14.54 28.17
#